data_3be3ca21805b507c554e5dcb648112cf
#
_entry.id   3be3ca21805b507c554e5dcb648112cf
#
_cell.length_a   1.000
_cell.length_b   1.000
_cell.length_c   1.000
_cell.angle_alpha   90.00
_cell.angle_beta   90.00
_cell.angle_gamma   90.00
#
_symmetry.space_group_name_H-M   'P 1'
#
loop_
_entity.id
_entity.type
_entity.pdbx_description
1 polymer ?
#
loop_
_entity_poly.entity_id
_entity_poly.type
_entity_poly.pdbx_seq_one_letter_code
_entity_poly.pdbx_strand_id
1 'polypeptide(L)'
;MISSPLSRAYETAQLVGEDFGLPVSETYPDLVERDYGAAEGVNIPVPERRAPDRYYPQVETERDVYVRAVRVLREIVRQYPGERIIVVSHGSLIRRAISAAQGYEHTQTVPNAEPLEVDLKGLFAFDESTVFDERGRLVW
;
A
#
# COMPACT_ATOMS: atom_id res chain seq x y z
N MET A 1 -6.91 2.63 15.60
CA MET A 1 -5.77 2.25 14.76
C MET A 1 -6.09 1.00 13.97
N ILE A 2 -5.80 0.99 12.70
CA ILE A 2 -6.03 -0.13 11.78
C ILE A 2 -4.67 -0.69 11.35
N SER A 3 -4.54 -2.00 11.19
CA SER A 3 -3.27 -2.63 10.81
C SER A 3 -3.42 -3.74 9.77
N SER A 4 -2.34 -3.96 9.03
CA SER A 4 -2.11 -5.23 8.34
C SER A 4 -2.08 -6.38 9.35
N PRO A 5 -2.58 -7.58 9.00
CA PRO A 5 -2.52 -8.74 9.89
C PRO A 5 -1.13 -9.36 10.00
N LEU A 6 -0.17 -9.01 9.14
CA LEU A 6 1.19 -9.53 9.21
C LEU A 6 1.89 -9.08 10.50
N SER A 7 2.59 -10.00 11.15
CA SER A 7 3.13 -9.79 12.51
C SER A 7 4.01 -8.55 12.62
N ARG A 8 4.90 -8.30 11.66
CA ARG A 8 5.80 -7.13 11.70
C ARG A 8 5.06 -5.79 11.67
N ALA A 9 3.96 -5.69 10.91
CA ALA A 9 3.14 -4.49 10.88
C ALA A 9 2.25 -4.38 12.11
N TYR A 10 1.67 -5.49 12.54
CA TYR A 10 0.82 -5.54 13.71
C TYR A 10 1.58 -5.16 14.99
N GLU A 11 2.79 -5.69 15.18
CA GLU A 11 3.66 -5.32 16.30
C GLU A 11 4.02 -3.83 16.28
N THR A 12 4.33 -3.27 15.10
CA THR A 12 4.56 -1.83 14.94
C THR A 12 3.31 -1.04 15.34
N ALA A 13 2.13 -1.48 14.89
CA ALA A 13 0.88 -0.82 15.24
C ALA A 13 0.61 -0.85 16.74
N GLN A 14 0.90 -1.95 17.42
CA GLN A 14 0.78 -2.06 18.87
C GLN A 14 1.70 -1.07 19.59
N LEU A 15 2.97 -1.00 19.19
CA LEU A 15 3.95 -0.10 19.79
C LEU A 15 3.58 1.38 19.58
N VAL A 16 3.20 1.75 18.36
CA VAL A 16 2.73 3.10 18.06
C VAL A 16 1.45 3.40 18.85
N GLY A 17 0.54 2.45 18.93
CA GLY A 17 -0.71 2.58 19.67
C GLY A 17 -0.52 2.80 21.16
N GLU A 18 0.48 2.17 21.77
CA GLU A 18 0.81 2.38 23.19
C GLU A 18 1.17 3.84 23.45
N ASP A 19 1.96 4.46 22.58
CA ASP A 19 2.38 5.86 22.73
C ASP A 19 1.21 6.85 22.65
N PHE A 20 0.17 6.53 21.89
CA PHE A 20 -1.00 7.39 21.70
C PHE A 20 -2.23 6.95 22.51
N GLY A 21 -2.14 5.88 23.29
CA GLY A 21 -3.29 5.32 23.99
C GLY A 21 -4.35 4.74 23.02
N LEU A 22 -3.96 4.30 21.83
CA LEU A 22 -4.84 3.78 20.79
C LEU A 22 -4.58 2.29 20.57
N PRO A 23 -5.50 1.41 20.95
CA PRO A 23 -5.37 -0.01 20.62
C PRO A 23 -5.59 -0.24 19.13
N VAL A 24 -5.02 -1.34 18.60
CA VAL A 24 -5.37 -1.82 17.28
C VAL A 24 -6.81 -2.34 17.33
N SER A 25 -7.72 -1.66 16.64
CA SER A 25 -9.15 -1.98 16.69
C SER A 25 -9.55 -3.02 15.66
N GLU A 26 -8.86 -3.07 14.51
CA GLU A 26 -9.20 -3.97 13.40
C GLU A 26 -8.00 -4.21 12.50
N THR A 27 -7.97 -5.37 11.86
CA THR A 27 -7.03 -5.69 10.77
C THR A 27 -7.79 -5.92 9.48
N TYR A 28 -7.13 -5.57 8.35
CA TYR A 28 -7.67 -5.81 7.01
C TYR A 28 -6.69 -6.68 6.23
N PRO A 29 -7.11 -7.84 5.72
CA PRO A 29 -6.23 -8.73 4.96
C PRO A 29 -5.58 -8.06 3.75
N ASP A 30 -6.28 -7.14 3.09
CA ASP A 30 -5.77 -6.44 1.92
C ASP A 30 -4.72 -5.36 2.21
N LEU A 31 -4.38 -5.13 3.49
CA LEU A 31 -3.25 -4.27 3.89
C LEU A 31 -1.90 -4.98 3.87
N VAL A 32 -1.85 -6.24 3.50
CA VAL A 32 -0.59 -7.01 3.42
C VAL A 32 0.34 -6.47 2.34
N GLU A 33 1.62 -6.78 2.47
CA GLU A 33 2.62 -6.39 1.48
C GLU A 33 2.32 -6.99 0.11
N ARG A 34 2.88 -6.37 -0.94
CA ARG A 34 2.86 -6.92 -2.30
C ARG A 34 3.35 -8.37 -2.27
N ASP A 35 2.62 -9.24 -2.95
CA ASP A 35 3.04 -10.62 -3.14
C ASP A 35 4.09 -10.68 -4.26
N TYR A 36 5.30 -11.04 -3.91
CA TYR A 36 6.41 -11.16 -4.86
C TYR A 36 6.53 -12.56 -5.48
N GLY A 37 5.62 -13.49 -5.16
CA GLY A 37 5.57 -14.80 -5.78
C GLY A 37 6.94 -15.49 -5.82
N ALA A 38 7.40 -15.91 -7.01
CA ALA A 38 8.69 -16.55 -7.20
C ALA A 38 9.90 -15.64 -6.95
N ALA A 39 9.70 -14.32 -6.83
CA ALA A 39 10.76 -13.37 -6.49
C ALA A 39 10.97 -13.22 -4.97
N GLU A 40 10.14 -13.84 -4.13
CA GLU A 40 10.31 -13.82 -2.68
C GLU A 40 11.67 -14.41 -2.27
N GLY A 41 12.43 -13.64 -1.47
CA GLY A 41 13.75 -14.06 -1.01
C GLY A 41 14.85 -14.03 -2.05
N VAL A 42 14.56 -13.61 -3.28
CA VAL A 42 15.54 -13.51 -4.36
C VAL A 42 16.21 -12.14 -4.33
N ASN A 43 17.53 -12.12 -4.51
CA ASN A 43 18.26 -10.87 -4.70
C ASN A 43 18.09 -10.41 -6.16
N ILE A 44 17.04 -9.60 -6.41
CA ILE A 44 16.66 -9.18 -7.75
C ILE A 44 17.66 -8.16 -8.30
N PRO A 45 18.24 -8.37 -9.53
CA PRO A 45 19.07 -7.36 -10.19
C PRO A 45 18.34 -6.03 -10.38
N VAL A 46 19.08 -4.93 -10.32
CA VAL A 46 18.50 -3.57 -10.35
C VAL A 46 17.54 -3.31 -11.53
N PRO A 47 17.84 -3.73 -12.78
CA PRO A 47 16.92 -3.51 -13.91
C PRO A 47 15.56 -4.19 -13.72
N GLU A 48 15.53 -5.37 -13.08
CA GLU A 48 14.34 -6.19 -12.91
C GLU A 48 13.49 -5.75 -11.70
N ARG A 49 14.09 -5.03 -10.74
CA ARG A 49 13.38 -4.55 -9.53
C ARG A 49 12.22 -3.60 -9.83
N ARG A 50 12.29 -2.90 -10.96
CA ARG A 50 11.26 -1.92 -11.35
C ARG A 50 9.98 -2.59 -11.82
N ALA A 51 10.08 -3.81 -12.35
CA ALA A 51 8.93 -4.55 -12.87
C ALA A 51 9.12 -6.07 -12.63
N PRO A 52 9.19 -6.51 -11.35
CA PRO A 52 9.49 -7.91 -11.04
C PRO A 52 8.43 -8.87 -11.57
N ASP A 53 7.19 -8.43 -11.72
CA ASP A 53 6.10 -9.20 -12.31
C ASP A 53 6.31 -9.57 -13.79
N ARG A 54 7.23 -8.90 -14.48
CA ARG A 54 7.59 -9.23 -15.86
C ARG A 54 8.65 -10.32 -15.97
N TYR A 55 9.42 -10.53 -14.92
CA TYR A 55 10.59 -11.42 -14.91
C TYR A 55 10.38 -12.66 -14.06
N TYR A 56 9.48 -12.61 -13.08
CA TYR A 56 9.24 -13.69 -12.13
C TYR A 56 7.77 -14.09 -12.12
N PRO A 57 7.46 -15.40 -12.12
CA PRO A 57 6.07 -15.86 -12.10
C PRO A 57 5.40 -15.59 -10.75
N GLN A 58 4.08 -15.45 -10.79
CA GLN A 58 3.22 -15.28 -9.61
C GLN A 58 3.50 -14.02 -8.78
N VAL A 59 4.25 -13.07 -9.29
CA VAL A 59 4.39 -11.76 -8.66
C VAL A 59 3.13 -10.94 -8.90
N GLU A 60 2.59 -10.38 -7.85
CA GLU A 60 1.44 -9.46 -7.94
C GLU A 60 1.78 -8.28 -8.85
N THR A 61 0.94 -8.00 -9.84
CA THR A 61 1.21 -6.95 -10.82
C THR A 61 1.18 -5.57 -10.17
N GLU A 62 1.87 -4.61 -10.78
CA GLU A 62 1.84 -3.22 -10.35
C GLU A 62 0.40 -2.69 -10.27
N ARG A 63 -0.38 -2.95 -11.31
CA ARG A 63 -1.81 -2.57 -11.35
C ARG A 63 -2.60 -3.15 -10.19
N ASP A 64 -2.44 -4.44 -9.92
CA ASP A 64 -3.19 -5.11 -8.86
C ASP A 64 -2.86 -4.55 -7.48
N VAL A 65 -1.60 -4.20 -7.22
CA VAL A 65 -1.20 -3.55 -5.97
C VAL A 65 -1.87 -2.19 -5.82
N TYR A 66 -1.85 -1.35 -6.86
CA TYR A 66 -2.54 -0.05 -6.85
C TYR A 66 -4.03 -0.19 -6.58
N VAL A 67 -4.69 -1.07 -7.31
CA VAL A 67 -6.13 -1.30 -7.17
C VAL A 67 -6.48 -1.80 -5.77
N ARG A 68 -5.70 -2.74 -5.24
CA ARG A 68 -5.89 -3.28 -3.90
C ARG A 68 -5.67 -2.22 -2.82
N ALA A 69 -4.61 -1.43 -2.93
CA ALA A 69 -4.31 -0.35 -2.00
C ALA A 69 -5.43 0.69 -1.94
N VAL A 70 -5.88 1.15 -3.08
CA VAL A 70 -6.97 2.14 -3.17
C VAL A 70 -8.27 1.57 -2.63
N ARG A 71 -8.62 0.35 -3.00
CA ARG A 71 -9.85 -0.32 -2.58
C ARG A 71 -9.91 -0.48 -1.06
N VAL A 72 -8.87 -0.99 -0.44
CA VAL A 72 -8.87 -1.21 1.01
C VAL A 72 -8.90 0.10 1.80
N LEU A 73 -8.19 1.13 1.36
CA LEU A 73 -8.24 2.43 2.02
C LEU A 73 -9.60 3.11 1.87
N ARG A 74 -10.23 3.02 0.71
CA ARG A 74 -11.61 3.52 0.52
C ARG A 74 -12.59 2.79 1.44
N GLU A 75 -12.47 1.48 1.58
CA GLU A 75 -13.28 0.67 2.48
C GLU A 75 -13.12 1.14 3.94
N ILE A 76 -11.89 1.31 4.40
CA ILE A 76 -11.60 1.78 5.76
C ILE A 76 -12.22 3.16 6.01
N VAL A 77 -12.05 4.11 5.09
CA VAL A 77 -12.62 5.45 5.22
C VAL A 77 -14.15 5.42 5.28
N ARG A 78 -14.78 4.57 4.48
CA ARG A 78 -16.25 4.41 4.49
C ARG A 78 -16.77 3.78 5.77
N GLN A 79 -16.01 2.89 6.36
CA GLN A 79 -16.39 2.21 7.60
C GLN A 79 -16.23 3.11 8.83
N TYR A 80 -15.32 4.07 8.79
CA TYR A 80 -15.06 5.02 9.88
C TYR A 80 -15.20 6.47 9.40
N PRO A 81 -16.43 6.90 9.03
CA PRO A 81 -16.63 8.21 8.43
C PRO A 81 -16.31 9.34 9.42
N GLY A 82 -15.61 10.36 8.95
CA GLY A 82 -15.24 11.54 9.74
C GLY A 82 -14.15 11.30 10.79
N GLU A 83 -13.61 10.10 10.90
CA GLU A 83 -12.56 9.80 11.88
C GLU A 83 -11.16 10.03 11.33
N ARG A 84 -10.25 10.38 12.22
CA ARG A 84 -8.81 10.38 11.94
C ARG A 84 -8.28 8.98 12.17
N ILE A 85 -7.73 8.38 11.13
CA ILE A 85 -7.35 6.96 11.14
C ILE A 85 -5.85 6.83 10.92
N ILE A 86 -5.18 6.07 11.78
CA ILE A 86 -3.81 5.62 11.55
C ILE A 86 -3.89 4.20 10.98
N VAL A 87 -3.30 4.02 9.81
CA VAL A 87 -3.22 2.72 9.13
C VAL A 87 -1.75 2.30 9.08
N VAL A 88 -1.45 1.10 9.59
CA VAL A 88 -0.11 0.53 9.55
C VAL A 88 -0.08 -0.61 8.53
N SER A 89 0.80 -0.50 7.57
CA SER A 89 0.93 -1.45 6.47
C SER A 89 2.40 -1.61 6.09
N HIS A 90 2.70 -1.80 4.82
CA HIS A 90 4.02 -2.14 4.32
C HIS A 90 4.46 -1.14 3.25
N GLY A 91 5.78 -0.98 3.09
CA GLY A 91 6.36 0.04 2.23
C GLY A 91 5.84 0.04 0.81
N SER A 92 5.73 -1.13 0.18
CA SER A 92 5.28 -1.23 -1.20
C SER A 92 3.81 -0.81 -1.37
N LEU A 93 2.94 -1.26 -0.47
CA LEU A 93 1.52 -0.90 -0.49
C LEU A 93 1.33 0.58 -0.17
N ILE A 94 1.98 1.09 0.86
CA ILE A 94 1.90 2.51 1.25
C ILE A 94 2.32 3.41 0.09
N ARG A 95 3.43 3.08 -0.57
CA ARG A 95 3.93 3.87 -1.69
C ARG A 95 2.92 3.95 -2.84
N ARG A 96 2.23 2.85 -3.16
CA ARG A 96 1.18 2.85 -4.19
C ARG A 96 -0.05 3.64 -3.76
N ALA A 97 -0.44 3.54 -2.51
CA ALA A 97 -1.54 4.33 -1.96
C ALA A 97 -1.27 5.83 -2.05
N ILE A 98 -0.08 6.26 -1.66
CA ILE A 98 0.34 7.66 -1.77
C ILE A 98 0.36 8.12 -3.23
N SER A 99 0.96 7.30 -4.12
CA SER A 99 1.01 7.60 -5.56
C SER A 99 -0.39 7.78 -6.15
N ALA A 100 -1.30 6.87 -5.85
CA ALA A 100 -2.69 6.95 -6.33
C ALA A 100 -3.39 8.21 -5.84
N ALA A 101 -3.22 8.56 -4.57
CA ALA A 101 -3.86 9.71 -3.97
C ALA A 101 -3.32 11.05 -4.50
N GLN A 102 -2.02 11.14 -4.76
CA GLN A 102 -1.41 12.37 -5.25
C GLN A 102 -1.47 12.54 -6.77
N GLY A 103 -1.71 11.47 -7.54
CA GLY A 103 -1.83 11.52 -9.00
C GLY A 103 -0.50 11.45 -9.76
N TYR A 104 0.59 11.11 -9.07
CA TYR A 104 1.91 10.87 -9.67
C TYR A 104 2.72 9.89 -8.83
N GLU A 105 3.72 9.26 -9.44
CA GLU A 105 4.49 8.23 -8.76
C GLU A 105 5.31 8.79 -7.59
N HIS A 106 5.12 8.20 -6.40
CA HIS A 106 5.96 8.44 -5.23
C HIS A 106 7.19 7.54 -5.32
N THR A 107 8.34 8.13 -5.65
CA THR A 107 9.58 7.38 -5.94
C THR A 107 10.47 7.18 -4.71
N GLN A 108 10.20 7.89 -3.63
CA GLN A 108 11.00 7.82 -2.42
C GLN A 108 10.70 6.53 -1.62
N THR A 109 11.70 6.04 -0.92
CA THR A 109 11.51 4.97 0.05
C THR A 109 10.61 5.44 1.18
N VAL A 110 9.68 4.59 1.60
CA VAL A 110 8.85 4.85 2.79
C VAL A 110 9.68 4.49 4.02
N PRO A 111 10.04 5.48 4.87
CA PRO A 111 10.78 5.20 6.09
C PRO A 111 9.95 4.40 7.09
N ASN A 112 10.62 3.57 7.90
CA ASN A 112 9.95 2.83 8.96
C ASN A 112 9.42 3.79 10.03
N ALA A 113 8.19 3.54 10.46
CA ALA A 113 7.52 4.27 11.54
C ALA A 113 7.39 5.79 11.31
N GLU A 114 7.53 6.26 10.09
CA GLU A 114 7.27 7.65 9.73
C GLU A 114 5.84 7.79 9.17
N PRO A 115 5.01 8.69 9.75
CA PRO A 115 3.65 8.87 9.25
C PRO A 115 3.65 9.63 7.93
N LEU A 116 2.87 9.13 6.98
CA LEU A 116 2.59 9.77 5.70
C LEU A 116 1.09 10.04 5.59
N GLU A 117 0.74 11.22 5.13
CA GLU A 117 -0.66 11.58 4.91
C GLU A 117 -1.15 11.13 3.55
N VAL A 118 -2.37 10.62 3.51
CA VAL A 118 -3.06 10.26 2.27
C VAL A 118 -4.11 11.32 1.98
N ASP A 119 -4.01 11.95 0.81
CA ASP A 119 -5.05 12.87 0.33
C ASP A 119 -6.32 12.08 -0.02
N LEU A 120 -7.35 12.21 0.80
CA LEU A 120 -8.60 11.48 0.60
C LEU A 120 -9.33 11.88 -0.68
N LYS A 121 -9.28 13.15 -1.06
CA LYS A 121 -9.90 13.61 -2.30
C LYS A 121 -9.25 12.92 -3.50
N GLY A 122 -7.93 12.87 -3.54
CA GLY A 122 -7.18 12.18 -4.58
C GLY A 122 -7.41 10.66 -4.56
N LEU A 123 -7.48 10.07 -3.38
CA LEU A 123 -7.76 8.64 -3.22
C LEU A 123 -9.11 8.25 -3.85
N PHE A 124 -10.16 9.05 -3.62
CA PHE A 124 -11.49 8.79 -4.18
C PHE A 124 -11.61 9.20 -5.64
N ALA A 125 -10.72 10.05 -6.15
CA ALA A 125 -10.66 10.44 -7.56
C ALA A 125 -9.83 9.47 -8.42
N PHE A 126 -9.04 8.58 -7.82
CA PHE A 126 -8.21 7.63 -8.56
C PHE A 126 -9.06 6.75 -9.49
N ASP A 127 -8.64 6.69 -10.76
CA ASP A 127 -9.27 5.86 -11.78
C ASP A 127 -8.17 5.05 -12.49
N GLU A 128 -8.17 3.74 -12.27
CA GLU A 128 -7.17 2.85 -12.84
C GLU A 128 -7.12 2.88 -14.38
N SER A 129 -8.26 3.17 -15.04
CA SER A 129 -8.33 3.23 -16.50
C SER A 129 -7.53 4.38 -17.10
N THR A 130 -7.23 5.41 -16.31
CA THR A 130 -6.44 6.58 -16.73
C THR A 130 -4.96 6.48 -16.36
N VAL A 131 -4.61 5.53 -15.49
CA VAL A 131 -3.27 5.39 -14.90
C VAL A 131 -2.48 4.25 -15.51
N PHE A 132 -3.16 3.23 -16.03
CA PHE A 132 -2.53 2.07 -16.67
C PHE A 132 -2.96 1.95 -18.13
N ASP A 133 -2.00 1.59 -18.99
CA ASP A 133 -2.27 1.31 -20.41
C ASP A 133 -2.92 -0.07 -20.60
N GLU A 134 -3.20 -0.44 -21.87
CA GLU A 134 -3.81 -1.73 -22.22
C GLU A 134 -2.98 -2.94 -21.79
N ARG A 135 -1.67 -2.76 -21.57
CA ARG A 135 -0.74 -3.79 -21.11
C ARG A 135 -0.58 -3.80 -19.59
N GLY A 136 -1.34 -2.95 -18.87
CA GLY A 136 -1.23 -2.80 -17.42
C GLY A 136 0.03 -2.06 -16.95
N ARG A 137 0.65 -1.26 -17.81
CA ARG A 137 1.81 -0.45 -17.47
C ARG A 137 1.39 0.92 -16.97
N LEU A 138 2.07 1.39 -15.93
CA LEU A 138 1.88 2.73 -15.39
C LEU A 138 2.24 3.78 -16.44
N VAL A 139 1.35 4.74 -16.69
CA VAL A 139 1.54 5.80 -17.71
C VAL A 139 2.15 7.08 -17.13
N TRP A 140 2.36 7.15 -15.85
CA TRP A 140 3.00 8.29 -15.18
C TRP A 140 4.48 8.43 -15.49
#